data_f4ece5a89aaeb221d82346093a4b77de
#
_entry.id   f4ece5a89aaeb221d82346093a4b77de
#
_cell.length_a   1.000
_cell.length_b   1.000
_cell.length_c   1.000
_cell.angle_alpha   90.00
_cell.angle_beta   90.00
_cell.angle_gamma   90.00
#
_symmetry.space_group_name_H-M   'P 1'
#
loop_
_entity.id
_entity.type
_entity.pdbx_description
1 polymer ?
#
loop_
_entity_poly.entity_id
_entity_poly.type
_entity_poly.pdbx_seq_one_letter_code
_entity_poly.pdbx_strand_id
1 'polypeptide(L)'
;MRLAARALCNTDTALALFPAGTANVFSREMGFRQNFDHALHVLKTGRTRKVDLFAFNGQPFLQMAGIGADGRSVELTTWEMKKKWKAFAYVIAGARAFTERQPFLTLTTDDGRVLEGRSIIFGNGRRYGGPMKLFAEANNEDGLLDAVVFKHAAPSIIRESLLALVHGGFHSLRYGGFEYVRMTEGQVAAIGHAACELDGDYAGDAPVQITRAGKLKVFAP
;
A
#
# COMPACT_ATOMS: atom_id res chain seq x y z
N MET A 1 5.53 -5.12 -11.67
CA MET A 1 4.07 -5.34 -11.66
C MET A 1 3.32 -4.07 -12.06
N ARG A 2 3.59 -2.89 -11.48
CA ARG A 2 2.92 -1.60 -11.78
C ARG A 2 2.91 -1.21 -13.26
N LEU A 3 4.01 -1.41 -14.01
CA LEU A 3 4.05 -1.13 -15.46
C LEU A 3 3.03 -1.98 -16.25
N ALA A 4 2.92 -3.26 -15.92
CA ALA A 4 1.91 -4.13 -16.56
C ALA A 4 0.49 -3.69 -16.17
N ALA A 5 0.24 -3.35 -14.91
CA ALA A 5 -1.04 -2.83 -14.47
C ALA A 5 -1.44 -1.54 -15.20
N ARG A 6 -0.49 -0.61 -15.39
CA ARG A 6 -0.70 0.61 -16.16
C ARG A 6 -1.09 0.33 -17.62
N ALA A 7 -0.38 -0.61 -18.26
CA ALA A 7 -0.63 -0.95 -19.66
C ALA A 7 -1.97 -1.69 -19.87
N LEU A 8 -2.42 -2.46 -18.88
CA LEU A 8 -3.62 -3.29 -18.95
C LEU A 8 -4.85 -2.63 -18.30
N CYS A 9 -4.69 -1.47 -17.69
CA CYS A 9 -5.78 -0.73 -17.06
C CYS A 9 -6.90 -0.45 -18.06
N ASN A 10 -8.15 -0.75 -17.66
CA ASN A 10 -9.34 -0.57 -18.48
C ASN A 10 -9.34 -1.35 -19.81
N THR A 11 -8.53 -2.39 -19.91
CA THR A 11 -8.56 -3.33 -21.05
C THR A 11 -9.21 -4.66 -20.64
N ASP A 12 -9.55 -5.49 -21.64
CA ASP A 12 -10.05 -6.85 -21.39
C ASP A 12 -8.96 -7.90 -21.18
N THR A 13 -7.69 -7.51 -21.34
CA THR A 13 -6.56 -8.41 -21.10
C THR A 13 -6.36 -8.63 -19.60
N ALA A 14 -6.35 -9.88 -19.16
CA ALA A 14 -6.16 -10.22 -17.75
C ALA A 14 -4.69 -10.35 -17.38
N LEU A 15 -4.30 -9.74 -16.25
CA LEU A 15 -2.98 -9.90 -15.66
C LEU A 15 -2.85 -11.26 -14.97
N ALA A 16 -1.80 -11.99 -15.31
CA ALA A 16 -1.42 -13.22 -14.63
C ALA A 16 -0.42 -12.92 -13.50
N LEU A 17 -0.60 -13.57 -12.34
CA LEU A 17 0.24 -13.38 -11.16
C LEU A 17 1.08 -14.62 -10.89
N PHE A 18 2.41 -14.43 -10.75
CA PHE A 18 3.33 -15.44 -10.28
C PHE A 18 4.04 -14.96 -9.01
N PRO A 19 3.96 -15.69 -7.89
CA PRO A 19 4.50 -15.23 -6.60
C PRO A 19 6.02 -15.44 -6.52
N ALA A 20 6.78 -14.68 -7.32
CA ALA A 20 8.24 -14.74 -7.41
C ALA A 20 8.98 -13.74 -6.52
N GLY A 21 8.27 -12.78 -5.91
CA GLY A 21 8.84 -11.76 -5.02
C GLY A 21 8.96 -12.23 -3.56
N THR A 22 9.51 -11.38 -2.71
CA THR A 22 9.68 -11.67 -1.27
C THR A 22 8.36 -11.62 -0.50
N ALA A 23 7.57 -10.57 -0.65
CA ALA A 23 6.34 -10.34 0.11
C ALA A 23 5.10 -10.83 -0.65
N ASN A 24 5.06 -10.65 -1.96
CA ASN A 24 3.97 -11.04 -2.85
C ASN A 24 2.59 -10.58 -2.35
N VAL A 25 2.50 -9.33 -1.84
CA VAL A 25 1.33 -8.83 -1.11
C VAL A 25 0.07 -8.94 -1.96
N PHE A 26 0.11 -8.46 -3.20
CA PHE A 26 -1.04 -8.48 -4.09
C PHE A 26 -1.45 -9.90 -4.50
N SER A 27 -0.52 -10.82 -4.78
CA SER A 27 -0.88 -12.21 -5.08
C SER A 27 -1.52 -12.91 -3.88
N ARG A 28 -1.07 -12.61 -2.66
CA ARG A 28 -1.71 -13.09 -1.41
C ARG A 28 -3.10 -12.50 -1.22
N GLU A 29 -3.29 -11.22 -1.55
CA GLU A 29 -4.60 -10.55 -1.52
C GLU A 29 -5.58 -11.24 -2.45
N MET A 30 -5.13 -11.56 -3.67
CA MET A 30 -5.91 -12.28 -4.68
C MET A 30 -6.14 -13.77 -4.34
N GLY A 31 -5.63 -14.29 -3.21
CA GLY A 31 -5.86 -15.67 -2.76
C GLY A 31 -4.89 -16.69 -3.31
N PHE A 32 -3.80 -16.29 -3.96
CA PHE A 32 -2.81 -17.23 -4.48
C PHE A 32 -2.03 -17.90 -3.35
N ARG A 33 -1.87 -19.22 -3.43
CA ARG A 33 -0.82 -19.94 -2.67
C ARG A 33 0.54 -19.53 -3.22
N GLN A 34 1.54 -19.45 -2.35
CA GLN A 34 2.86 -18.92 -2.71
C GLN A 34 3.73 -20.01 -3.37
N ASN A 35 3.21 -20.65 -4.43
CA ASN A 35 3.92 -21.62 -5.25
C ASN A 35 3.50 -21.49 -6.73
N PHE A 36 4.37 -21.97 -7.62
CA PHE A 36 4.22 -21.85 -9.05
C PHE A 36 3.09 -22.72 -9.60
N ASP A 37 2.92 -23.93 -9.08
CA ASP A 37 1.91 -24.89 -9.56
C ASP A 37 0.50 -24.36 -9.33
N HIS A 38 0.25 -23.72 -8.19
CA HIS A 38 -1.03 -23.07 -7.94
C HIS A 38 -1.28 -21.92 -8.91
N ALA A 39 -0.26 -21.10 -9.22
CA ALA A 39 -0.39 -20.03 -10.19
C ALA A 39 -0.75 -20.56 -11.59
N LEU A 40 -0.12 -21.64 -12.04
CA LEU A 40 -0.47 -22.33 -13.29
C LEU A 40 -1.89 -22.91 -13.24
N HIS A 41 -2.29 -23.50 -12.12
CA HIS A 41 -3.66 -24.01 -11.95
C HIS A 41 -4.70 -22.88 -12.08
N VAL A 42 -4.47 -21.74 -11.43
CA VAL A 42 -5.36 -20.56 -11.55
C VAL A 42 -5.48 -20.07 -12.99
N LEU A 43 -4.37 -20.01 -13.74
CA LEU A 43 -4.41 -19.65 -15.15
C LEU A 43 -5.26 -20.64 -15.97
N LYS A 44 -5.14 -21.94 -15.71
CA LYS A 44 -5.92 -22.98 -16.40
C LYS A 44 -7.41 -22.90 -16.10
N THR A 45 -7.83 -22.41 -14.91
CA THR A 45 -9.25 -22.24 -14.59
C THR A 45 -9.91 -21.12 -15.39
N GLY A 46 -9.13 -20.15 -15.85
CA GLY A 46 -9.61 -18.98 -16.60
C GLY A 46 -10.46 -18.00 -15.80
N ARG A 47 -10.60 -18.16 -14.49
CA ARG A 47 -11.36 -17.23 -13.65
C ARG A 47 -10.64 -15.91 -13.52
N THR A 48 -11.40 -14.81 -13.57
CA THR A 48 -10.85 -13.46 -13.44
C THR A 48 -11.71 -12.61 -12.53
N ARG A 49 -11.08 -11.62 -11.90
CA ARG A 49 -11.74 -10.56 -11.12
C ARG A 49 -11.32 -9.20 -11.67
N LYS A 50 -12.15 -8.17 -11.49
CA LYS A 50 -11.81 -6.78 -11.80
C LYS A 50 -11.51 -6.05 -10.50
N VAL A 51 -10.27 -5.62 -10.34
CA VAL A 51 -9.80 -4.87 -9.17
C VAL A 51 -9.62 -3.41 -9.51
N ASP A 52 -9.85 -2.55 -8.54
CA ASP A 52 -9.60 -1.12 -8.67
C ASP A 52 -8.11 -0.80 -8.70
N LEU A 53 -7.74 0.21 -9.46
CA LEU A 53 -6.41 0.82 -9.47
C LEU A 53 -6.53 2.26 -8.98
N PHE A 54 -5.66 2.63 -8.06
CA PHE A 54 -5.43 4.02 -7.67
C PHE A 54 -4.06 4.49 -8.17
N ALA A 55 -3.87 5.79 -8.21
CA ALA A 55 -2.62 6.38 -8.66
C ALA A 55 -2.21 7.58 -7.82
N PHE A 56 -0.90 7.74 -7.61
CA PHE A 56 -0.27 8.96 -7.13
C PHE A 56 0.35 9.70 -8.32
N ASN A 57 -0.11 10.93 -8.59
CA ASN A 57 0.36 11.74 -9.72
C ASN A 57 0.39 10.94 -11.04
N GLY A 58 -0.65 10.12 -11.30
CA GLY A 58 -0.76 9.27 -12.48
C GLY A 58 0.11 8.00 -12.47
N GLN A 59 0.86 7.72 -11.42
CA GLN A 59 1.59 6.46 -11.23
C GLN A 59 0.69 5.45 -10.51
N PRO A 60 0.24 4.37 -11.17
CA PRO A 60 -0.71 3.44 -10.56
C PRO A 60 -0.04 2.51 -9.53
N PHE A 61 -0.86 2.07 -8.56
CA PHE A 61 -0.54 0.99 -7.63
C PHE A 61 -1.75 0.04 -7.48
N LEU A 62 -1.46 -1.20 -7.08
CA LEU A 62 -2.46 -2.26 -7.00
C LEU A 62 -2.93 -2.53 -5.58
N GLN A 63 -2.01 -2.50 -4.62
CA GLN A 63 -2.27 -3.00 -3.28
C GLN A 63 -2.11 -1.95 -2.20
N MET A 64 -0.98 -1.26 -2.18
CA MET A 64 -0.62 -0.38 -1.08
C MET A 64 0.22 0.80 -1.52
N ALA A 65 0.16 1.87 -0.76
CA ALA A 65 1.02 3.03 -0.89
C ALA A 65 1.34 3.63 0.48
N GLY A 66 2.45 4.35 0.58
CA GLY A 66 2.84 5.01 1.82
C GLY A 66 3.54 6.35 1.59
N ILE A 67 3.34 7.30 2.51
CA ILE A 67 3.99 8.61 2.49
C ILE A 67 4.59 8.90 3.87
N GLY A 68 5.80 9.44 3.89
CA GLY A 68 6.52 9.75 5.12
C GLY A 68 7.39 8.57 5.57
N ALA A 69 7.23 8.06 6.80
CA ALA A 69 8.11 7.04 7.36
C ALA A 69 8.19 5.77 6.51
N ASP A 70 7.07 5.32 5.96
CA ASP A 70 7.00 4.13 5.13
C ASP A 70 7.68 4.35 3.77
N GLY A 71 7.33 5.42 3.04
CA GLY A 71 8.01 5.81 1.80
C GLY A 71 9.52 5.98 2.01
N ARG A 72 9.93 6.61 3.13
CA ARG A 72 11.33 6.80 3.48
C ARG A 72 12.06 5.47 3.74
N SER A 73 11.40 4.50 4.36
CA SER A 73 11.96 3.17 4.56
C SER A 73 12.26 2.46 3.23
N VAL A 74 11.37 2.62 2.25
CA VAL A 74 11.56 2.06 0.90
C VAL A 74 12.66 2.81 0.13
N GLU A 75 12.68 4.14 0.20
CA GLU A 75 13.72 4.98 -0.41
C GLU A 75 15.12 4.62 0.11
N LEU A 76 15.28 4.42 1.42
CA LEU A 76 16.54 4.02 2.05
C LEU A 76 16.93 2.55 1.75
N THR A 77 16.01 1.74 1.24
CA THR A 77 16.27 0.33 0.95
C THR A 77 16.87 0.18 -0.44
N THR A 78 18.20 0.08 -0.52
CA THR A 78 18.90 -0.10 -1.80
C THR A 78 18.66 -1.51 -2.38
N TRP A 79 18.86 -1.66 -3.69
CA TRP A 79 18.76 -2.96 -4.37
C TRP A 79 19.74 -3.99 -3.79
N GLU A 80 20.94 -3.57 -3.42
CA GLU A 80 21.95 -4.42 -2.79
C GLU A 80 21.49 -4.92 -1.41
N MET A 81 20.87 -4.04 -0.61
CA MET A 81 20.28 -4.42 0.67
C MET A 81 19.14 -5.42 0.47
N LYS A 82 18.25 -5.19 -0.51
CA LYS A 82 17.16 -6.13 -0.86
C LYS A 82 17.73 -7.52 -1.22
N LYS A 83 18.79 -7.56 -2.02
CA LYS A 83 19.43 -8.81 -2.47
C LYS A 83 20.09 -9.57 -1.31
N LYS A 84 20.79 -8.86 -0.41
CA LYS A 84 21.57 -9.45 0.69
C LYS A 84 20.70 -9.80 1.91
N TRP A 85 19.78 -8.91 2.29
CA TRP A 85 19.07 -8.96 3.57
C TRP A 85 17.58 -9.27 3.44
N LYS A 86 17.04 -9.35 2.22
CA LYS A 86 15.60 -9.64 1.93
C LYS A 86 14.67 -8.78 2.82
N ALA A 87 13.76 -9.44 3.57
CA ALA A 87 12.83 -8.76 4.46
C ALA A 87 13.52 -7.93 5.58
N PHE A 88 14.73 -8.33 6.03
CA PHE A 88 15.50 -7.61 7.03
C PHE A 88 15.96 -6.22 6.55
N ALA A 89 16.15 -6.04 5.23
CA ALA A 89 16.52 -4.74 4.66
C ALA A 89 15.48 -3.66 5.02
N TYR A 90 14.20 -4.00 4.94
CA TYR A 90 13.11 -3.11 5.30
C TYR A 90 13.04 -2.80 6.79
N VAL A 91 13.39 -3.75 7.65
CA VAL A 91 13.44 -3.54 9.11
C VAL A 91 14.55 -2.54 9.46
N ILE A 92 15.74 -2.68 8.88
CA ILE A 92 16.88 -1.78 9.11
C ILE A 92 16.58 -0.38 8.56
N ALA A 93 16.09 -0.29 7.33
CA ALA A 93 15.73 0.98 6.70
C ALA A 93 14.57 1.66 7.45
N GLY A 94 13.58 0.89 7.91
CA GLY A 94 12.50 1.37 8.74
C GLY A 94 12.99 1.95 10.07
N ALA A 95 13.87 1.23 10.78
CA ALA A 95 14.46 1.73 12.02
C ALA A 95 15.18 3.08 11.80
N ARG A 96 15.93 3.22 10.70
CA ARG A 96 16.59 4.48 10.33
C ARG A 96 15.59 5.57 9.96
N ALA A 97 14.61 5.27 9.12
CA ALA A 97 13.57 6.22 8.74
C ALA A 97 12.83 6.77 9.98
N PHE A 98 12.64 5.94 11.00
CA PHE A 98 12.00 6.34 12.24
C PHE A 98 12.86 7.25 13.14
N THR A 99 14.17 7.28 13.00
CA THR A 99 15.05 8.19 13.76
C THR A 99 15.18 9.58 13.13
N GLU A 100 14.80 9.72 11.85
CA GLU A 100 14.85 10.99 11.13
C GLU A 100 13.66 11.89 11.50
N ARG A 101 13.82 13.20 11.25
CA ARG A 101 12.72 14.17 11.44
C ARG A 101 11.60 13.87 10.44
N GLN A 102 10.44 13.48 10.95
CA GLN A 102 9.29 13.16 10.13
C GLN A 102 8.65 14.42 9.52
N PRO A 103 8.16 14.36 8.26
CA PRO A 103 7.43 15.47 7.65
C PRO A 103 6.15 15.79 8.41
N PHE A 104 5.55 16.92 8.11
CA PHE A 104 4.16 17.21 8.43
C PHE A 104 3.33 17.02 7.16
N LEU A 105 2.30 16.20 7.24
CA LEU A 105 1.45 15.82 6.12
C LEU A 105 0.03 16.28 6.36
N THR A 106 -0.61 16.76 5.30
CA THR A 106 -2.03 17.11 5.29
C THR A 106 -2.71 16.34 4.17
N LEU A 107 -3.59 15.40 4.52
CA LEU A 107 -4.46 14.69 3.59
C LEU A 107 -5.80 15.42 3.50
N THR A 108 -6.18 15.81 2.28
CA THR A 108 -7.53 16.32 1.99
C THR A 108 -8.24 15.29 1.13
N THR A 109 -9.40 14.81 1.59
CA THR A 109 -10.22 13.80 0.91
C THR A 109 -11.27 14.44 0.00
N ASP A 110 -11.85 13.65 -0.90
CA ASP A 110 -12.90 14.07 -1.84
C ASP A 110 -14.18 14.59 -1.14
N ASP A 111 -14.49 14.12 0.07
CA ASP A 111 -15.60 14.64 0.89
C ASP A 111 -15.25 15.88 1.72
N GLY A 112 -14.06 16.44 1.53
CA GLY A 112 -13.59 17.69 2.17
C GLY A 112 -13.02 17.53 3.58
N ARG A 113 -12.83 16.29 4.09
CA ARG A 113 -12.12 16.10 5.36
C ARG A 113 -10.64 16.44 5.20
N VAL A 114 -10.10 17.08 6.23
CA VAL A 114 -8.68 17.42 6.33
C VAL A 114 -8.08 16.69 7.53
N LEU A 115 -7.11 15.83 7.27
CA LEU A 115 -6.44 15.04 8.29
C LEU A 115 -4.95 15.37 8.29
N GLU A 116 -4.39 15.55 9.49
CA GLU A 116 -2.99 15.95 9.66
C GLU A 116 -2.20 14.87 10.40
N GLY A 117 -0.96 14.66 9.97
CA GLY A 117 -0.11 13.62 10.56
C GLY A 117 1.35 13.68 10.14
N ARG A 118 2.06 12.61 10.45
CA ARG A 118 3.50 12.45 10.18
C ARG A 118 3.81 11.34 9.18
N SER A 119 2.88 10.40 9.03
CA SER A 119 2.97 9.33 8.05
C SER A 119 1.56 8.90 7.65
N ILE A 120 1.40 8.51 6.40
CA ILE A 120 0.13 8.01 5.88
C ILE A 120 0.41 6.70 5.16
N ILE A 121 -0.41 5.69 5.44
CA ILE A 121 -0.43 4.45 4.67
C ILE A 121 -1.80 4.28 4.01
N PHE A 122 -1.80 3.68 2.82
CA PHE A 122 -3.00 3.45 2.02
C PHE A 122 -3.12 1.98 1.67
N GLY A 123 -4.32 1.44 1.77
CA GLY A 123 -4.66 0.07 1.40
C GLY A 123 -5.78 0.03 0.38
N ASN A 124 -5.50 -0.47 -0.82
CA ASN A 124 -6.52 -0.84 -1.80
C ASN A 124 -7.10 -2.23 -1.50
N GLY A 125 -6.38 -3.04 -0.75
CA GLY A 125 -6.79 -4.35 -0.24
C GLY A 125 -6.41 -4.50 1.23
N ARG A 126 -6.77 -5.65 1.80
CA ARG A 126 -6.65 -5.92 3.25
C ARG A 126 -5.22 -5.99 3.76
N ARG A 127 -4.27 -6.39 2.87
CA ARG A 127 -2.90 -6.72 3.27
C ARG A 127 -1.96 -5.56 3.05
N TYR A 128 -1.04 -5.39 4.00
CA TYR A 128 0.01 -4.39 3.95
C TYR A 128 1.35 -5.02 4.34
N GLY A 129 2.45 -4.67 3.67
CA GLY A 129 3.81 -5.10 4.00
C GLY A 129 4.07 -6.61 3.98
N GLY A 130 3.17 -7.41 3.44
CA GLY A 130 3.27 -8.87 3.40
C GLY A 130 1.96 -9.58 3.77
N PRO A 131 1.98 -10.53 4.73
CA PRO A 131 0.77 -11.26 5.13
C PRO A 131 -0.13 -10.47 6.08
N MET A 132 0.28 -9.32 6.58
CA MET A 132 -0.42 -8.55 7.60
C MET A 132 -1.72 -7.94 7.08
N LYS A 133 -2.82 -8.17 7.78
CA LYS A 133 -4.15 -7.62 7.44
C LYS A 133 -4.40 -6.34 8.25
N LEU A 134 -3.78 -5.24 7.85
CA LEU A 134 -3.94 -3.95 8.54
C LEU A 134 -5.25 -3.24 8.17
N PHE A 135 -5.75 -3.45 6.96
CA PHE A 135 -6.99 -2.88 6.43
C PHE A 135 -8.04 -3.99 6.24
N ALA A 136 -8.49 -4.61 7.34
CA ALA A 136 -9.28 -5.83 7.25
C ALA A 136 -10.62 -5.69 6.51
N GLU A 137 -11.18 -4.49 6.44
CA GLU A 137 -12.41 -4.19 5.69
C GLU A 137 -12.17 -3.65 4.28
N ALA A 138 -10.92 -3.37 3.90
CA ALA A 138 -10.62 -2.92 2.54
C ALA A 138 -11.03 -3.98 1.52
N ASN A 139 -11.56 -3.50 0.41
CA ASN A 139 -12.01 -4.33 -0.70
C ASN A 139 -11.58 -3.71 -2.03
N ASN A 140 -10.66 -4.34 -2.70
CA ASN A 140 -10.10 -3.86 -3.95
C ASN A 140 -11.06 -3.89 -5.16
N GLU A 141 -12.36 -4.01 -4.94
CA GLU A 141 -13.40 -4.02 -5.98
C GLU A 141 -14.51 -2.99 -5.74
N ASP A 142 -14.52 -2.30 -4.59
CA ASP A 142 -15.62 -1.39 -4.17
C ASP A 142 -15.40 0.08 -4.55
N GLY A 143 -14.27 0.39 -5.17
CA GLY A 143 -13.94 1.74 -5.64
C GLY A 143 -13.45 2.68 -4.54
N LEU A 144 -13.16 2.17 -3.34
CA LEU A 144 -12.68 2.95 -2.21
C LEU A 144 -11.23 2.63 -1.89
N LEU A 145 -10.49 3.63 -1.46
CA LEU A 145 -9.14 3.53 -0.95
C LEU A 145 -9.17 3.80 0.56
N ASP A 146 -8.65 2.87 1.32
CA ASP A 146 -8.52 3.00 2.77
C ASP A 146 -7.23 3.74 3.13
N ALA A 147 -7.27 4.70 4.05
CA ALA A 147 -6.11 5.42 4.51
C ALA A 147 -6.04 5.50 6.03
N VAL A 148 -4.82 5.43 6.56
CA VAL A 148 -4.50 5.64 7.97
C VAL A 148 -3.48 6.76 8.08
N VAL A 149 -3.87 7.85 8.74
CA VAL A 149 -3.02 9.02 9.01
C VAL A 149 -2.51 8.93 10.44
N PHE A 150 -1.22 8.70 10.62
CA PHE A 150 -0.56 8.65 11.94
C PHE A 150 -0.21 10.05 12.41
N LYS A 151 -0.77 10.48 13.54
CA LYS A 151 -0.58 11.82 14.12
C LYS A 151 0.81 12.03 14.71
N HIS A 152 1.42 10.96 15.21
CA HIS A 152 2.69 11.01 15.93
C HIS A 152 3.79 10.29 15.14
N ALA A 153 5.05 10.65 15.44
CA ALA A 153 6.20 9.99 14.83
C ALA A 153 6.46 8.59 15.44
N ALA A 154 7.22 7.86 14.76
CA ALA A 154 7.81 6.55 14.90
C ALA A 154 7.35 5.55 15.97
N PRO A 155 7.59 5.63 17.26
CA PRO A 155 7.21 4.52 18.15
C PRO A 155 5.70 4.26 18.16
N SER A 156 4.89 5.32 17.93
CA SER A 156 3.44 5.19 17.88
C SER A 156 2.96 4.43 16.62
N ILE A 157 3.59 4.63 15.46
CA ILE A 157 3.24 3.92 14.22
C ILE A 157 3.38 2.41 14.42
N ILE A 158 4.50 1.97 14.99
CA ILE A 158 4.75 0.55 15.27
C ILE A 158 3.72 0.01 16.26
N ARG A 159 3.50 0.71 17.37
CA ARG A 159 2.52 0.33 18.39
C ARG A 159 1.12 0.19 17.81
N GLU A 160 0.65 1.21 17.08
CA GLU A 160 -0.68 1.23 16.48
C GLU A 160 -0.85 0.11 15.45
N SER A 161 0.19 -0.16 14.63
CA SER A 161 0.18 -1.25 13.65
C SER A 161 0.11 -2.63 14.32
N LEU A 162 0.85 -2.83 15.42
CA LEU A 162 0.77 -4.07 16.21
C LEU A 162 -0.60 -4.25 16.86
N LEU A 163 -1.17 -3.19 17.44
CA LEU A 163 -2.52 -3.22 18.00
C LEU A 163 -3.56 -3.53 16.91
N ALA A 164 -3.44 -2.92 15.72
CA ALA A 164 -4.33 -3.21 14.60
C ALA A 164 -4.27 -4.69 14.20
N LEU A 165 -3.08 -5.29 14.15
CA LEU A 165 -2.94 -6.73 13.85
C LEU A 165 -3.65 -7.62 14.86
N VAL A 166 -3.56 -7.29 16.16
CA VAL A 166 -4.19 -8.08 17.23
C VAL A 166 -5.71 -7.91 17.23
N HIS A 167 -6.22 -6.71 16.91
CA HIS A 167 -7.65 -6.38 16.98
C HIS A 167 -8.37 -6.52 15.63
N GLY A 168 -7.73 -7.07 14.60
CA GLY A 168 -8.37 -7.35 13.32
C GLY A 168 -8.38 -6.18 12.33
N GLY A 169 -7.50 -5.19 12.49
CA GLY A 169 -7.30 -4.07 11.58
C GLY A 169 -7.52 -2.71 12.22
N PHE A 170 -7.09 -1.65 11.54
CA PHE A 170 -7.20 -0.27 12.06
C PHE A 170 -8.65 0.18 12.30
N HIS A 171 -9.59 -0.28 11.49
CA HIS A 171 -11.01 0.07 11.63
C HIS A 171 -11.61 -0.37 12.98
N SER A 172 -11.06 -1.40 13.60
CA SER A 172 -11.52 -1.93 14.90
C SER A 172 -10.98 -1.13 16.10
N LEU A 173 -9.98 -0.28 15.89
CA LEU A 173 -9.39 0.53 16.95
C LEU A 173 -10.14 1.86 17.07
N ARG A 174 -10.86 2.05 18.17
CA ARG A 174 -11.61 3.30 18.44
C ARG A 174 -10.76 4.46 18.93
N TYR A 175 -9.57 4.16 19.47
CA TYR A 175 -8.66 5.15 20.05
C TYR A 175 -7.22 4.81 19.65
N GLY A 176 -6.47 5.82 19.26
CA GLY A 176 -5.07 5.69 18.87
C GLY A 176 -4.49 7.01 18.40
N GLY A 177 -3.20 7.00 18.16
CA GLY A 177 -2.47 8.13 17.56
C GLY A 177 -2.66 8.22 16.04
N PHE A 178 -3.79 7.81 15.49
CA PHE A 178 -4.09 7.82 14.07
C PHE A 178 -5.54 8.18 13.79
N GLU A 179 -5.83 8.50 12.53
CA GLU A 179 -7.18 8.60 11.98
C GLU A 179 -7.31 7.64 10.78
N TYR A 180 -8.46 6.96 10.70
CA TYR A 180 -8.81 6.07 9.60
C TYR A 180 -9.89 6.70 8.73
N VAL A 181 -9.70 6.63 7.42
CA VAL A 181 -10.62 7.19 6.44
C VAL A 181 -10.72 6.31 5.20
N ARG A 182 -11.88 6.30 4.57
CA ARG A 182 -12.12 5.71 3.23
C ARG A 182 -12.47 6.84 2.28
N MET A 183 -11.92 6.82 1.07
CA MET A 183 -12.06 7.88 0.09
C MET A 183 -11.99 7.32 -1.34
N THR A 184 -12.44 8.10 -2.32
CA THR A 184 -12.27 7.78 -3.75
C THR A 184 -11.10 8.51 -4.36
N GLU A 185 -10.86 9.75 -3.93
CA GLU A 185 -9.81 10.64 -4.41
C GLU A 185 -9.31 11.53 -3.27
N GLY A 186 -8.19 12.19 -3.45
CA GLY A 186 -7.67 13.14 -2.47
C GLY A 186 -6.33 13.73 -2.88
N GLN A 187 -5.77 14.53 -1.98
CA GLN A 187 -4.44 15.10 -2.15
C GLN A 187 -3.67 15.10 -0.83
N VAL A 188 -2.37 14.91 -0.93
CA VAL A 188 -1.47 15.05 0.23
C VAL A 188 -0.49 16.17 -0.03
N ALA A 189 -0.53 17.19 0.83
CA ALA A 189 0.50 18.21 0.94
C ALA A 189 1.52 17.82 2.02
N ALA A 190 2.76 18.31 1.89
CA ALA A 190 3.82 18.01 2.84
C ALA A 190 4.67 19.24 3.16
N ILE A 191 5.10 19.35 4.41
CA ILE A 191 6.15 20.25 4.87
C ILE A 191 7.33 19.39 5.34
N GLY A 192 8.46 19.51 4.66
CA GLY A 192 9.63 18.65 4.83
C GLY A 192 9.67 17.50 3.81
N HIS A 193 10.73 16.68 3.88
CA HIS A 193 10.92 15.56 2.97
C HIS A 193 9.91 14.44 3.25
N ALA A 194 9.09 14.13 2.26
CA ALA A 194 7.99 13.18 2.39
C ALA A 194 8.01 12.17 1.23
N ALA A 195 8.91 11.20 1.35
CA ALA A 195 9.07 10.12 0.39
C ALA A 195 7.79 9.30 0.25
N CYS A 196 7.48 8.89 -0.98
CA CYS A 196 6.33 8.07 -1.34
C CYS A 196 6.79 6.69 -1.80
N GLU A 197 6.05 5.67 -1.43
CA GLU A 197 6.17 4.32 -1.96
C GLU A 197 4.87 3.86 -2.60
N LEU A 198 4.96 3.03 -3.64
CA LEU A 198 3.84 2.36 -4.30
C LEU A 198 4.19 0.88 -4.51
N ASP A 199 3.42 -0.02 -3.90
CA ASP A 199 3.62 -1.49 -3.95
C ASP A 199 5.05 -1.94 -3.58
N GLY A 200 5.74 -1.22 -2.69
CA GLY A 200 7.09 -1.51 -2.22
C GLY A 200 8.23 -0.94 -3.06
N ASP A 201 7.92 -0.02 -3.99
CA ASP A 201 8.92 0.71 -4.77
C ASP A 201 8.85 2.22 -4.48
N TYR A 202 10.00 2.88 -4.37
CA TYR A 202 10.04 4.34 -4.26
C TYR A 202 9.41 5.01 -5.50
N ALA A 203 8.58 6.01 -5.26
CA ALA A 203 7.76 6.63 -6.30
C ALA A 203 7.86 8.17 -6.36
N GLY A 204 8.90 8.74 -5.75
CA GLY A 204 9.09 10.19 -5.63
C GLY A 204 8.59 10.72 -4.29
N ASP A 205 8.32 12.01 -4.22
CA ASP A 205 7.97 12.72 -2.99
C ASP A 205 6.61 13.40 -3.09
N ALA A 206 5.99 13.68 -1.93
CA ALA A 206 4.82 14.56 -1.88
C ALA A 206 5.22 16.02 -2.26
N PRO A 207 4.29 16.83 -2.83
CA PRO A 207 2.85 16.63 -2.84
C PRO A 207 2.37 15.59 -3.87
N VAL A 208 1.30 14.88 -3.53
CA VAL A 208 0.67 13.93 -4.45
C VAL A 208 -0.82 14.18 -4.60
N GLN A 209 -1.30 14.01 -5.84
CA GLN A 209 -2.71 13.89 -6.16
C GLN A 209 -3.06 12.40 -6.21
N ILE A 210 -4.08 12.00 -5.47
CA ILE A 210 -4.59 10.63 -5.40
C ILE A 210 -5.83 10.56 -6.27
N THR A 211 -5.81 9.66 -7.25
CA THR A 211 -6.95 9.50 -8.17
C THR A 211 -7.24 8.02 -8.39
N ARG A 212 -8.49 7.73 -8.75
CA ARG A 212 -8.86 6.42 -9.25
C ARG A 212 -8.39 6.29 -10.70
N ALA A 213 -7.44 5.38 -10.96
CA ALA A 213 -6.87 5.19 -12.30
C ALA A 213 -7.77 4.32 -13.21
N GLY A 214 -8.60 3.46 -12.63
CA GLY A 214 -9.50 2.57 -13.38
C GLY A 214 -9.62 1.19 -12.76
N LYS A 215 -9.87 0.18 -13.62
CA LYS A 215 -9.96 -1.23 -13.21
C LYS A 215 -8.99 -2.11 -13.99
N LEU A 216 -8.46 -3.11 -13.31
CA LEU A 216 -7.58 -4.11 -13.88
C LEU A 216 -8.23 -5.49 -13.77
N LYS A 217 -8.29 -6.21 -14.90
CA LYS A 217 -8.69 -7.62 -14.92
C LYS A 217 -7.52 -8.50 -14.49
N VAL A 218 -7.72 -9.36 -13.51
CA VAL A 218 -6.67 -10.21 -12.92
C VAL A 218 -7.17 -11.64 -12.83
N PHE A 219 -6.33 -12.61 -13.17
CA PHE A 219 -6.65 -14.01 -12.87
C PHE A 219 -6.71 -14.21 -11.34
N ALA A 220 -7.69 -14.97 -10.89
CA ALA A 220 -7.92 -15.28 -9.48
C ALA A 220 -8.41 -16.71 -9.28
N PRO A 221 -8.12 -17.34 -8.11
CA PRO A 221 -8.60 -18.67 -7.76
C PRO A 221 -10.11 -18.81 -7.76
#